data_2db735985736d0a123d0e7c64c1cfff9
#
_entry.id   2db735985736d0a123d0e7c64c1cfff9
#
_cell.length_a   1.000
_cell.length_b   1.000
_cell.length_c   1.000
_cell.angle_alpha   90.00
_cell.angle_beta   90.00
_cell.angle_gamma   90.00
#
_symmetry.space_group_name_H-M   'P 1'
#
loop_
_entity.id
_entity.type
_entity.pdbx_description
1 polymer ?
#
loop_
_entity_poly.entity_id
_entity_poly.type
_entity_poly.pdbx_seq_one_letter_code
_entity_poly.pdbx_strand_id
1 'polypeptide(L)'
;MIIDFTVSNFLSFRDSQTLSFVADTPYTTHSEHLLDTPLKDLKLLKTVVIYGANASGKSNLLKALHQLKFLVLTSAQNTPNESLAVSPFVLDKQMQKEPSFFEINFFCNDIKYNYSVLLDSEKVHYEYLSYFPKKYKKNVFTRDLTESGEYVYNFGDDLKPKRIYDDIALKTSDNVLFLSKAVQENSKFLKNIYDWFDLKLSEESTLEEAAKVIDADAAYKKQFLEFLSSQDISILDVSIDKSSIAEKILINQQDISP
;
A
#
# COMPACT_ATOMS: atom_id res chain seq x y z
N MET A 1 4.89 -8.03 3.82
CA MET A 1 5.98 -7.05 4.11
C MET A 1 6.26 -6.25 2.85
N ILE A 2 6.33 -4.92 2.94
CA ILE A 2 6.76 -4.06 1.83
C ILE A 2 8.28 -4.15 1.70
N ILE A 3 8.79 -4.23 0.48
CA ILE A 3 10.22 -4.14 0.16
C ILE A 3 10.55 -2.72 -0.27
N ASP A 4 9.83 -2.22 -1.25
CA ASP A 4 9.92 -0.84 -1.72
C ASP A 4 8.62 -0.40 -2.41
N PHE A 5 8.44 0.90 -2.50
CA PHE A 5 7.32 1.53 -3.18
C PHE A 5 7.82 2.72 -4.00
N THR A 6 7.47 2.75 -5.28
CA THR A 6 7.87 3.79 -6.22
C THR A 6 6.63 4.52 -6.75
N VAL A 7 6.73 5.84 -6.83
CA VAL A 7 5.68 6.71 -7.39
C VAL A 7 6.31 7.76 -8.29
N SER A 8 5.64 8.11 -9.38
CA SER A 8 5.97 9.28 -10.21
C SER A 8 4.72 9.92 -10.78
N ASN A 9 4.85 11.19 -11.16
CA ASN A 9 3.76 12.04 -11.66
C ASN A 9 2.51 11.99 -10.78
N PHE A 10 2.66 12.19 -9.48
CA PHE A 10 1.54 12.17 -8.53
C PHE A 10 1.70 13.25 -7.46
N LEU A 11 0.72 14.12 -7.31
CA LEU A 11 0.71 15.24 -6.36
C LEU A 11 1.98 16.11 -6.45
N SER A 12 2.90 16.02 -5.47
CA SER A 12 4.17 16.76 -5.44
C SER A 12 5.33 16.02 -6.12
N PHE A 13 5.14 14.80 -6.58
CA PHE A 13 6.18 14.00 -7.23
C PHE A 13 6.11 14.14 -8.74
N ARG A 14 7.02 14.95 -9.32
CA ARG A 14 7.21 15.04 -10.77
C ARG A 14 7.95 13.81 -11.27
N ASP A 15 9.13 13.60 -10.73
CA ASP A 15 10.02 12.50 -11.09
C ASP A 15 9.82 11.31 -10.15
N SER A 16 10.30 10.15 -10.56
CA SER A 16 10.18 8.91 -9.80
C SER A 16 10.88 9.01 -8.43
N GLN A 17 10.16 8.65 -7.38
CA GLN A 17 10.65 8.57 -6.01
C GLN A 17 10.36 7.20 -5.44
N THR A 18 11.35 6.63 -4.75
CA THR A 18 11.23 5.30 -4.16
C THR A 18 11.42 5.34 -2.65
N LEU A 19 10.45 4.81 -1.91
CA LEU A 19 10.57 4.49 -0.49
C LEU A 19 11.05 3.03 -0.38
N SER A 20 12.24 2.80 0.17
CA SER A 20 12.80 1.47 0.35
C SER A 20 12.85 1.09 1.82
N PHE A 21 12.43 -0.15 2.12
CA PHE A 21 12.58 -0.78 3.43
C PHE A 21 13.77 -1.74 3.47
N VAL A 22 14.55 -1.83 2.39
CA VAL A 22 15.74 -2.67 2.34
C VAL A 22 16.79 -2.13 3.31
N ALA A 23 17.25 -2.98 4.21
CA ALA A 23 18.36 -2.63 5.10
C ALA A 23 19.66 -2.59 4.32
N ASP A 24 20.42 -1.52 4.48
CA ASP A 24 21.78 -1.44 3.95
C ASP A 24 22.72 -2.41 4.71
N THR A 25 23.58 -3.10 4.01
CA THR A 25 24.53 -4.04 4.63
C THR A 25 25.87 -3.35 4.82
N PRO A 26 26.57 -3.55 5.99
CA PRO A 26 26.40 -4.58 7.00
C PRO A 26 25.97 -4.04 8.38
N TYR A 27 24.68 -3.86 8.63
CA TYR A 27 24.23 -3.55 9.99
C TYR A 27 24.30 -4.80 10.87
N THR A 28 25.37 -4.94 11.61
CA THR A 28 25.52 -5.96 12.67
C THR A 28 25.06 -5.48 14.05
N THR A 29 24.93 -4.15 14.21
CA THR A 29 24.36 -3.50 15.39
C THR A 29 22.87 -3.29 15.17
N HIS A 30 22.04 -3.51 16.21
CA HIS A 30 20.58 -3.31 16.16
C HIS A 30 19.82 -4.30 15.25
N SER A 31 20.21 -5.58 15.29
CA SER A 31 19.49 -6.62 14.54
C SER A 31 18.01 -6.74 14.91
N GLU A 32 17.62 -6.26 16.09
CA GLU A 32 16.24 -6.16 16.58
C GLU A 32 15.35 -5.24 15.72
N HIS A 33 15.93 -4.30 14.96
CA HIS A 33 15.21 -3.43 14.03
C HIS A 33 15.05 -4.03 12.62
N LEU A 34 15.59 -5.22 12.41
CA LEU A 34 15.53 -5.90 11.12
C LEU A 34 14.49 -7.02 11.12
N LEU A 35 13.90 -7.22 9.95
CA LEU A 35 13.05 -8.37 9.62
C LEU A 35 13.84 -9.31 8.71
N ASP A 36 13.90 -10.57 9.08
CA ASP A 36 14.36 -11.61 8.16
C ASP A 36 13.30 -11.84 7.08
N THR A 37 13.78 -12.07 5.86
CA THR A 37 12.92 -12.36 4.73
C THR A 37 13.16 -13.79 4.21
N PRO A 38 12.27 -14.32 3.37
CA PRO A 38 12.49 -15.60 2.69
C PRO A 38 13.75 -15.62 1.80
N LEU A 39 14.28 -14.45 1.43
CA LEU A 39 15.52 -14.30 0.69
C LEU A 39 16.67 -14.06 1.66
N LYS A 40 17.60 -15.02 1.76
CA LYS A 40 18.69 -15.01 2.77
C LYS A 40 19.53 -13.74 2.78
N ASP A 41 19.71 -13.12 1.62
CA ASP A 41 20.56 -11.94 1.46
C ASP A 41 19.77 -10.61 1.53
N LEU A 42 18.50 -10.67 1.86
CA LEU A 42 17.62 -9.51 1.95
C LEU A 42 17.04 -9.40 3.36
N LYS A 43 17.37 -8.31 4.04
CA LYS A 43 16.75 -7.91 5.31
C LYS A 43 15.97 -6.63 5.11
N LEU A 44 14.85 -6.50 5.79
CA LEU A 44 14.02 -5.31 5.73
C LEU A 44 14.03 -4.58 7.07
N LEU A 45 13.90 -3.28 7.01
CA LEU A 45 13.70 -2.43 8.19
C LEU A 45 12.28 -2.60 8.73
N LYS A 46 12.13 -2.74 10.05
CA LYS A 46 10.83 -2.77 10.72
C LYS A 46 10.13 -1.41 10.66
N THR A 47 10.94 -0.33 10.64
CA THR A 47 10.43 1.04 10.70
C THR A 47 11.29 1.93 9.82
N VAL A 48 10.66 2.83 9.09
CA VAL A 48 11.30 3.91 8.34
C VAL A 48 10.71 5.23 8.81
N VAL A 49 11.58 6.19 9.11
CA VAL A 49 11.17 7.55 9.51
C VAL A 49 11.43 8.50 8.36
N ILE A 50 10.39 9.22 7.95
CA ILE A 50 10.46 10.23 6.89
C ILE A 50 10.44 11.60 7.53
N TYR A 51 11.52 12.36 7.40
CA TYR A 51 11.64 13.72 7.93
C TYR A 51 12.06 14.70 6.82
N GLY A 52 11.81 15.98 7.05
CA GLY A 52 12.12 17.04 6.09
C GLY A 52 11.30 18.30 6.37
N ALA A 53 11.56 19.36 5.65
CA ALA A 53 10.87 20.65 5.76
C ALA A 53 9.35 20.52 5.53
N ASN A 54 8.58 21.49 6.01
CA ASN A 54 7.16 21.58 5.68
C ASN A 54 6.99 21.71 4.15
N ALA A 55 5.93 21.10 3.63
CA ALA A 55 5.64 21.05 2.19
C ALA A 55 6.65 20.25 1.32
N SER A 56 7.58 19.48 1.91
CA SER A 56 8.54 18.65 1.16
C SER A 56 7.96 17.35 0.55
N GLY A 57 6.66 17.10 0.69
CA GLY A 57 6.01 15.94 0.08
C GLY A 57 5.89 14.70 0.98
N LYS A 58 6.32 14.74 2.26
CA LYS A 58 6.27 13.58 3.19
C LYS A 58 4.88 12.91 3.23
N SER A 59 3.84 13.69 3.48
CA SER A 59 2.46 13.19 3.52
C SER A 59 1.97 12.72 2.15
N ASN A 60 2.49 13.28 1.05
CA ASN A 60 2.10 12.86 -0.29
C ASN A 60 2.65 11.48 -0.66
N LEU A 61 3.77 11.05 -0.05
CA LEU A 61 4.28 9.69 -0.22
C LEU A 61 3.33 8.65 0.42
N LEU A 62 2.84 8.94 1.63
CA LEU A 62 1.83 8.09 2.27
C LEU A 62 0.51 8.09 1.48
N LYS A 63 0.08 9.28 1.00
CA LYS A 63 -1.10 9.39 0.12
C LYS A 63 -0.95 8.60 -1.17
N ALA A 64 0.26 8.52 -1.74
CA ALA A 64 0.51 7.72 -2.94
C ALA A 64 0.35 6.22 -2.68
N LEU A 65 0.88 5.73 -1.55
CA LEU A 65 0.73 4.34 -1.15
C LEU A 65 -0.76 4.00 -0.87
N HIS A 66 -1.46 4.90 -0.18
CA HIS A 66 -2.90 4.80 0.03
C HIS A 66 -3.67 4.81 -1.28
N GLN A 67 -3.32 5.68 -2.21
CA GLN A 67 -3.99 5.75 -3.51
C GLN A 67 -3.89 4.43 -4.27
N LEU A 68 -2.71 3.79 -4.28
CA LEU A 68 -2.56 2.47 -4.89
C LEU A 68 -3.46 1.43 -4.20
N LYS A 69 -3.47 1.39 -2.87
CA LYS A 69 -4.39 0.53 -2.10
C LYS A 69 -5.85 0.78 -2.48
N PHE A 70 -6.28 2.05 -2.44
CA PHE A 70 -7.64 2.46 -2.75
C PHE A 70 -8.06 1.97 -4.15
N LEU A 71 -7.23 2.21 -5.16
CA LEU A 71 -7.50 1.78 -6.54
C LEU A 71 -7.66 0.25 -6.64
N VAL A 72 -6.78 -0.51 -5.99
CA VAL A 72 -6.87 -1.99 -5.98
C VAL A 72 -8.15 -2.46 -5.30
N LEU A 73 -8.57 -1.84 -4.20
CA LEU A 73 -9.71 -2.32 -3.43
C LEU A 73 -11.07 -1.87 -3.99
N THR A 74 -11.12 -0.73 -4.69
CA THR A 74 -12.39 -0.11 -5.05
C THR A 74 -12.66 -0.02 -6.54
N SER A 75 -11.65 -0.04 -7.42
CA SER A 75 -11.85 0.24 -8.86
C SER A 75 -12.83 -0.70 -9.56
N ALA A 76 -13.00 -1.94 -9.08
CA ALA A 76 -13.99 -2.87 -9.63
C ALA A 76 -15.45 -2.40 -9.44
N GLN A 77 -15.68 -1.39 -8.59
CA GLN A 77 -17.01 -0.80 -8.34
C GLN A 77 -17.28 0.41 -9.25
N ASN A 78 -16.27 0.90 -9.96
CA ASN A 78 -16.40 2.06 -10.83
C ASN A 78 -17.40 1.76 -11.96
N THR A 79 -18.26 2.74 -12.25
CA THR A 79 -19.08 2.73 -13.45
C THR A 79 -18.25 3.17 -14.67
N PRO A 80 -18.61 2.76 -15.89
CA PRO A 80 -17.94 3.24 -17.10
C PRO A 80 -17.91 4.78 -17.15
N ASN A 81 -16.75 5.36 -17.52
CA ASN A 81 -16.47 6.80 -17.55
C ASN A 81 -16.42 7.52 -16.19
N GLU A 82 -16.49 6.80 -15.08
CA GLU A 82 -16.18 7.38 -13.78
C GLU A 82 -14.69 7.70 -13.69
N SER A 83 -14.36 8.90 -13.20
CA SER A 83 -12.97 9.32 -13.09
C SER A 83 -12.23 8.54 -12.01
N LEU A 84 -11.04 8.07 -12.36
CA LEU A 84 -10.08 7.59 -11.37
C LEU A 84 -9.56 8.77 -10.53
N ALA A 85 -9.60 8.65 -9.22
CA ALA A 85 -9.22 9.71 -8.29
C ALA A 85 -7.69 9.91 -8.22
N VAL A 86 -7.05 10.16 -9.37
CA VAL A 86 -5.60 10.34 -9.50
C VAL A 86 -5.29 11.78 -9.89
N SER A 87 -4.35 12.40 -9.16
CA SER A 87 -3.95 13.79 -9.39
C SER A 87 -2.49 13.83 -9.82
N PRO A 88 -2.19 14.13 -11.09
CA PRO A 88 -0.83 14.25 -11.58
C PRO A 88 -0.11 15.47 -10.97
N PHE A 89 1.18 15.59 -11.21
CA PHE A 89 1.97 16.76 -10.82
C PHE A 89 1.53 18.00 -11.59
N VAL A 90 0.95 18.97 -10.87
CA VAL A 90 0.23 20.11 -11.48
C VAL A 90 1.12 21.29 -11.87
N LEU A 91 2.37 21.36 -11.40
CA LEU A 91 3.27 22.48 -11.66
C LEU A 91 4.00 22.40 -13.02
N ASP A 92 3.80 21.31 -13.76
CA ASP A 92 4.33 21.11 -15.10
C ASP A 92 3.19 20.75 -16.05
N LYS A 93 2.97 21.59 -17.09
CA LYS A 93 1.88 21.41 -18.06
C LYS A 93 1.98 20.12 -18.88
N GLN A 94 3.19 19.61 -19.08
CA GLN A 94 3.39 18.33 -19.75
C GLN A 94 2.98 17.19 -18.83
N MET A 95 3.44 17.20 -17.59
CA MET A 95 3.13 16.16 -16.59
C MET A 95 1.64 16.07 -16.27
N GLN A 96 0.88 17.16 -16.38
CA GLN A 96 -0.58 17.15 -16.21
C GLN A 96 -1.31 16.28 -17.23
N LYS A 97 -0.69 15.97 -18.36
CA LYS A 97 -1.23 15.14 -19.45
C LYS A 97 -0.66 13.73 -19.47
N GLU A 98 0.39 13.51 -18.70
CA GLU A 98 1.03 12.20 -18.59
C GLU A 98 0.37 11.37 -17.48
N PRO A 99 0.33 10.06 -17.62
CA PRO A 99 -0.20 9.19 -16.59
C PRO A 99 0.69 9.15 -15.33
N SER A 100 0.09 8.86 -14.20
CA SER A 100 0.78 8.61 -12.93
C SER A 100 1.21 7.16 -12.85
N PHE A 101 2.39 6.91 -12.29
CA PHE A 101 2.96 5.58 -12.11
C PHE A 101 3.07 5.21 -10.64
N PHE A 102 2.68 3.98 -10.32
CA PHE A 102 2.85 3.37 -9.00
C PHE A 102 3.42 1.97 -9.16
N GLU A 103 4.41 1.63 -8.36
CA GLU A 103 4.96 0.28 -8.28
C GLU A 103 5.20 -0.10 -6.82
N ILE A 104 4.90 -1.35 -6.48
CA ILE A 104 5.18 -1.90 -5.16
C ILE A 104 5.82 -3.28 -5.27
N ASN A 105 6.94 -3.47 -4.56
CA ASN A 105 7.57 -4.76 -4.33
C ASN A 105 7.25 -5.21 -2.90
N PHE A 106 6.77 -6.42 -2.74
CA PHE A 106 6.34 -6.91 -1.42
C PHE A 106 6.42 -8.43 -1.28
N PHE A 107 6.40 -8.90 -0.05
CA PHE A 107 6.21 -10.32 0.25
C PHE A 107 4.75 -10.59 0.66
N CYS A 108 4.17 -11.59 0.00
CA CYS A 108 2.88 -12.19 0.35
C CYS A 108 3.08 -13.70 0.46
N ASN A 109 2.75 -14.29 1.62
CA ASN A 109 2.95 -15.73 1.90
C ASN A 109 4.36 -16.21 1.51
N ASP A 110 5.38 -15.48 1.96
CA ASP A 110 6.81 -15.73 1.73
C ASP A 110 7.27 -15.71 0.26
N ILE A 111 6.42 -15.30 -0.64
CA ILE A 111 6.73 -15.12 -2.05
C ILE A 111 6.85 -13.62 -2.35
N LYS A 112 7.93 -13.24 -3.04
CA LYS A 112 8.13 -11.87 -3.51
C LYS A 112 7.25 -11.60 -4.73
N TYR A 113 6.47 -10.51 -4.68
CA TYR A 113 5.67 -9.97 -5.77
C TYR A 113 6.16 -8.59 -6.19
N ASN A 114 5.91 -8.26 -7.45
CA ASN A 114 6.00 -6.92 -8.00
C ASN A 114 4.67 -6.60 -8.67
N TYR A 115 4.05 -5.49 -8.26
CA TYR A 115 2.83 -4.99 -8.87
C TYR A 115 3.03 -3.54 -9.29
N SER A 116 2.69 -3.21 -10.53
CA SER A 116 2.81 -1.85 -11.05
C SER A 116 1.63 -1.46 -11.92
N VAL A 117 1.28 -0.17 -11.85
CA VAL A 117 0.20 0.42 -12.63
C VAL A 117 0.64 1.78 -13.19
N LEU A 118 0.21 2.06 -14.40
CA LEU A 118 0.32 3.36 -15.07
C LEU A 118 -1.10 3.78 -15.46
N LEU A 119 -1.58 4.89 -14.95
CA LEU A 119 -2.96 5.32 -15.15
C LEU A 119 -3.10 6.85 -15.06
N ASP A 120 -4.10 7.37 -15.72
CA ASP A 120 -4.54 8.76 -15.59
C ASP A 120 -5.94 8.83 -14.94
N SER A 121 -6.60 9.98 -14.99
CA SER A 121 -7.93 10.15 -14.43
C SER A 121 -9.03 9.42 -15.20
N GLU A 122 -8.78 8.94 -16.41
CA GLU A 122 -9.77 8.34 -17.28
C GLU A 122 -9.60 6.83 -17.42
N LYS A 123 -8.33 6.35 -17.48
CA LYS A 123 -8.04 4.95 -17.83
C LYS A 123 -6.73 4.43 -17.27
N VAL A 124 -6.65 3.12 -17.24
CA VAL A 124 -5.43 2.35 -16.95
C VAL A 124 -4.66 2.15 -18.26
N HIS A 125 -3.44 2.68 -18.35
CA HIS A 125 -2.57 2.50 -19.52
C HIS A 125 -1.78 1.20 -19.46
N TYR A 126 -1.38 0.82 -18.25
CA TYR A 126 -0.59 -0.38 -18.00
C TYR A 126 -0.92 -0.94 -16.62
N GLU A 127 -1.01 -2.26 -16.54
CA GLU A 127 -1.11 -2.98 -15.27
C GLU A 127 -0.31 -4.28 -15.36
N TYR A 128 0.51 -4.53 -14.36
CA TYR A 128 1.43 -5.65 -14.35
C TYR A 128 1.53 -6.28 -12.98
N LEU A 129 1.46 -7.61 -12.95
CA LEU A 129 1.75 -8.41 -11.77
C LEU A 129 2.72 -9.52 -12.11
N SER A 130 3.77 -9.64 -11.33
CA SER A 130 4.72 -10.76 -11.40
C SER A 130 5.11 -11.23 -10.00
N TYR A 131 5.71 -12.41 -9.93
CA TYR A 131 6.20 -12.96 -8.68
C TYR A 131 7.49 -13.78 -8.90
N PHE A 132 8.16 -14.08 -7.78
CA PHE A 132 9.41 -14.86 -7.77
C PHE A 132 9.21 -16.11 -6.91
N PRO A 133 8.68 -17.21 -7.48
CA PRO A 133 8.44 -18.43 -6.71
C PRO A 133 9.74 -19.08 -6.25
N LYS A 134 10.84 -18.80 -6.93
CA LYS A 134 12.22 -19.19 -6.63
C LYS A 134 13.16 -18.06 -7.08
N LYS A 135 14.17 -18.39 -7.87
CA LYS A 135 15.17 -17.44 -8.34
C LYS A 135 14.70 -16.61 -9.55
N TYR A 136 13.75 -17.11 -10.34
CA TYR A 136 13.35 -16.49 -11.60
C TYR A 136 11.99 -15.81 -11.47
N LYS A 137 11.90 -14.65 -12.14
CA LYS A 137 10.66 -13.87 -12.26
C LYS A 137 9.67 -14.61 -13.16
N LYS A 138 8.41 -14.72 -12.72
CA LYS A 138 7.29 -15.23 -13.51
C LYS A 138 6.24 -14.16 -13.68
N ASN A 139 5.74 -14.01 -14.89
CA ASN A 139 4.58 -13.19 -15.17
C ASN A 139 3.33 -13.85 -14.60
N VAL A 140 2.49 -13.07 -13.91
CA VAL A 140 1.11 -13.45 -13.57
C VAL A 140 0.19 -12.93 -14.66
N PHE A 141 0.22 -11.61 -14.89
CA PHE A 141 -0.42 -10.99 -16.04
C PHE A 141 0.22 -9.65 -16.40
N THR A 142 0.04 -9.25 -17.66
CA THR A 142 0.19 -7.87 -18.14
C THR A 142 -1.09 -7.43 -18.82
N ARG A 143 -1.41 -6.16 -18.71
CA ARG A 143 -2.44 -5.45 -19.45
C ARG A 143 -1.83 -4.17 -19.98
N ASP A 144 -1.80 -4.04 -21.30
CA ASP A 144 -1.23 -2.89 -22.01
C ASP A 144 -2.28 -2.23 -22.88
N LEU A 145 -2.40 -0.90 -22.78
CA LEU A 145 -3.20 -0.11 -23.70
C LEU A 145 -2.35 0.23 -24.93
N THR A 146 -2.76 -0.23 -26.09
CA THR A 146 -2.09 0.04 -27.37
C THR A 146 -2.37 1.44 -27.89
N GLU A 147 -1.58 1.91 -28.84
CA GLU A 147 -1.83 3.19 -29.55
C GLU A 147 -3.17 3.20 -30.29
N SER A 148 -3.71 2.04 -30.68
CA SER A 148 -5.03 1.89 -31.30
C SER A 148 -6.19 2.02 -30.30
N GLY A 149 -5.90 2.11 -28.99
CA GLY A 149 -6.90 2.19 -27.92
C GLY A 149 -7.45 0.83 -27.49
N GLU A 150 -6.83 -0.27 -27.90
CA GLU A 150 -7.23 -1.62 -27.51
C GLU A 150 -6.33 -2.14 -26.38
N TYR A 151 -6.87 -2.98 -25.49
CA TYR A 151 -6.10 -3.64 -24.45
C TYR A 151 -5.57 -4.99 -24.92
N VAL A 152 -4.28 -5.17 -24.72
CA VAL A 152 -3.61 -6.48 -24.91
C VAL A 152 -3.29 -7.10 -23.56
N TYR A 153 -3.74 -8.33 -23.34
CA TYR A 153 -3.48 -9.08 -22.11
C TYR A 153 -2.55 -10.24 -22.36
N ASN A 154 -1.60 -10.45 -21.46
CA ASN A 154 -0.75 -11.63 -21.44
C ASN A 154 -0.83 -12.30 -20.07
N PHE A 155 -1.42 -13.50 -20.02
CA PHE A 155 -1.61 -14.26 -18.79
C PHE A 155 -0.54 -15.33 -18.62
N GLY A 156 0.05 -15.37 -17.42
CA GLY A 156 0.98 -16.43 -17.02
C GLY A 156 0.29 -17.77 -16.77
N ASP A 157 1.12 -18.79 -16.58
CA ASP A 157 0.65 -20.17 -16.41
C ASP A 157 -0.19 -20.43 -15.17
N ASP A 158 -0.12 -19.55 -14.17
CA ASP A 158 -0.84 -19.67 -12.91
C ASP A 158 -2.31 -19.23 -13.01
N LEU A 159 -2.65 -18.47 -14.04
CA LEU A 159 -4.02 -18.05 -14.35
C LEU A 159 -4.70 -19.05 -15.29
N LYS A 160 -5.22 -20.12 -14.69
CA LYS A 160 -5.88 -21.22 -15.43
C LYS A 160 -7.30 -21.48 -14.91
N PRO A 161 -8.22 -21.89 -15.79
CA PRO A 161 -8.08 -21.97 -17.25
C PRO A 161 -8.04 -20.57 -17.89
N LYS A 162 -7.19 -20.36 -18.89
CA LYS A 162 -6.95 -19.07 -19.53
C LYS A 162 -8.24 -18.40 -20.01
N ARG A 163 -9.17 -19.18 -20.58
CA ARG A 163 -10.46 -18.68 -21.07
C ARG A 163 -11.24 -17.86 -20.03
N ILE A 164 -11.18 -18.24 -18.73
CA ILE A 164 -11.85 -17.48 -17.69
C ILE A 164 -11.28 -16.07 -17.59
N TYR A 165 -9.95 -15.93 -17.68
CA TYR A 165 -9.28 -14.63 -17.58
C TYR A 165 -9.43 -13.81 -18.86
N ASP A 166 -9.54 -14.47 -20.04
CA ASP A 166 -9.91 -13.79 -21.29
C ASP A 166 -11.33 -13.20 -21.18
N ASP A 167 -12.30 -13.96 -20.61
CA ASP A 167 -13.66 -13.49 -20.36
C ASP A 167 -13.71 -12.34 -19.33
N ILE A 168 -12.87 -12.36 -18.29
CA ILE A 168 -12.76 -11.28 -17.33
C ILE A 168 -12.15 -10.03 -17.99
N ALA A 169 -11.12 -10.21 -18.82
CA ALA A 169 -10.49 -9.11 -19.56
C ALA A 169 -11.49 -8.35 -20.41
N LEU A 170 -12.36 -9.07 -21.13
CA LEU A 170 -13.44 -8.47 -21.94
C LEU A 170 -14.45 -7.66 -21.11
N LYS A 171 -14.62 -7.96 -19.83
CA LYS A 171 -15.54 -7.25 -18.92
C LYS A 171 -14.83 -6.16 -18.10
N THR A 172 -13.53 -5.99 -18.25
CA THR A 172 -12.76 -5.01 -17.51
C THR A 172 -12.79 -3.67 -18.24
N SER A 173 -13.45 -2.69 -17.65
CA SER A 173 -13.54 -1.32 -18.19
C SER A 173 -12.18 -0.62 -18.12
N ASP A 174 -12.05 0.47 -18.88
CA ASP A 174 -10.79 1.23 -18.98
C ASP A 174 -10.32 1.80 -17.63
N ASN A 175 -11.27 2.20 -16.79
CA ASN A 175 -11.08 2.79 -15.46
C ASN A 175 -11.12 1.76 -14.32
N VAL A 176 -10.94 0.48 -14.61
CA VAL A 176 -10.94 -0.62 -13.63
C VAL A 176 -9.64 -1.37 -13.70
N LEU A 177 -9.01 -1.65 -12.55
CA LEU A 177 -7.84 -2.52 -12.49
C LEU A 177 -8.25 -3.99 -12.73
N PHE A 178 -7.47 -4.69 -13.54
CA PHE A 178 -7.70 -6.12 -13.83
C PHE A 178 -7.61 -6.98 -12.57
N LEU A 179 -6.66 -6.68 -11.66
CA LEU A 179 -6.55 -7.35 -10.36
C LEU A 179 -7.88 -7.27 -9.59
N SER A 180 -8.44 -6.08 -9.47
CA SER A 180 -9.71 -5.82 -8.77
C SER A 180 -10.87 -6.57 -9.43
N LYS A 181 -10.98 -6.48 -10.75
CA LYS A 181 -12.04 -7.13 -11.53
C LYS A 181 -11.95 -8.66 -11.43
N ALA A 182 -10.76 -9.21 -11.53
CA ALA A 182 -10.56 -10.66 -11.45
C ALA A 182 -10.93 -11.21 -10.06
N VAL A 183 -10.68 -10.45 -8.99
CA VAL A 183 -11.11 -10.84 -7.63
C VAL A 183 -12.63 -10.74 -7.48
N GLN A 184 -13.25 -9.70 -8.01
CA GLN A 184 -14.72 -9.59 -8.08
C GLN A 184 -15.36 -10.77 -8.81
N GLU A 185 -14.70 -11.31 -9.86
CA GLU A 185 -15.10 -12.50 -10.60
C GLU A 185 -14.57 -13.83 -9.96
N ASN A 186 -14.20 -13.79 -8.67
CA ASN A 186 -13.79 -14.94 -7.85
C ASN A 186 -12.46 -15.62 -8.23
N SER A 187 -11.48 -14.91 -8.77
CA SER A 187 -10.13 -15.43 -8.97
C SER A 187 -9.46 -15.77 -7.63
N LYS A 188 -9.31 -17.06 -7.34
CA LYS A 188 -8.69 -17.52 -6.09
C LYS A 188 -7.22 -17.18 -5.97
N PHE A 189 -6.49 -17.21 -7.08
CA PHE A 189 -5.05 -16.90 -7.09
C PHE A 189 -4.82 -15.40 -6.78
N LEU A 190 -5.53 -14.52 -7.48
CA LEU A 190 -5.37 -13.08 -7.35
C LEU A 190 -5.96 -12.56 -6.03
N LYS A 191 -6.90 -13.28 -5.42
CA LYS A 191 -7.46 -12.91 -4.11
C LYS A 191 -6.40 -12.77 -3.02
N ASN A 192 -5.39 -13.64 -2.98
CA ASN A 192 -4.33 -13.55 -1.97
C ASN A 192 -3.55 -12.23 -2.07
N ILE A 193 -3.34 -11.74 -3.29
CA ILE A 193 -2.65 -10.46 -3.55
C ILE A 193 -3.56 -9.30 -3.17
N TYR A 194 -4.82 -9.34 -3.56
CA TYR A 194 -5.83 -8.35 -3.20
C TYR A 194 -5.99 -8.23 -1.67
N ASP A 195 -6.13 -9.36 -0.96
CA ASP A 195 -6.24 -9.41 0.50
C ASP A 195 -4.98 -8.86 1.18
N TRP A 196 -3.80 -8.99 0.55
CA TRP A 196 -2.59 -8.39 1.06
C TRP A 196 -2.67 -6.86 1.06
N PHE A 197 -3.23 -6.23 0.03
CA PHE A 197 -3.46 -4.79 0.00
C PHE A 197 -4.44 -4.36 1.09
N ASP A 198 -5.49 -5.13 1.33
CA ASP A 198 -6.49 -4.83 2.35
C ASP A 198 -5.91 -4.93 3.77
N LEU A 199 -5.27 -6.04 4.10
CA LEU A 199 -4.84 -6.38 5.45
C LEU A 199 -3.48 -5.79 5.86
N LYS A 200 -2.59 -5.52 4.91
CA LYS A 200 -1.20 -5.15 5.20
C LYS A 200 -0.84 -3.70 4.91
N LEU A 201 -1.62 -3.04 4.10
CA LEU A 201 -1.50 -1.60 3.90
C LEU A 201 -2.58 -0.87 4.73
N SER A 202 -2.69 -1.16 6.01
CA SER A 202 -3.53 -0.33 6.87
C SER A 202 -2.91 1.07 6.92
N GLU A 203 -3.72 2.05 6.65
CA GLU A 203 -3.46 3.41 7.08
C GLU A 203 -3.35 3.44 8.60
N GLU A 204 -2.82 4.57 9.10
CA GLU A 204 -2.75 4.86 10.52
C GLU A 204 -3.74 4.00 11.29
N SER A 205 -3.23 3.15 12.19
CA SER A 205 -4.13 2.57 13.17
C SER A 205 -4.92 3.75 13.69
N THR A 206 -6.18 3.83 13.32
CA THR A 206 -7.03 4.93 13.79
C THR A 206 -6.88 4.92 15.29
N LEU A 207 -6.96 6.06 15.94
CA LEU A 207 -6.98 6.12 17.40
C LEU A 207 -7.96 5.07 17.97
N GLU A 208 -9.01 4.76 17.22
CA GLU A 208 -10.00 3.73 17.53
C GLU A 208 -9.43 2.29 17.46
N GLU A 209 -8.60 1.96 16.48
CA GLU A 209 -7.97 0.63 16.39
C GLU A 209 -6.89 0.46 17.46
N ALA A 210 -6.06 1.49 17.67
CA ALA A 210 -5.10 1.51 18.76
C ALA A 210 -5.81 1.38 20.13
N ALA A 211 -6.93 2.09 20.30
CA ALA A 211 -7.76 2.02 21.47
C ALA A 211 -8.31 0.60 21.70
N LYS A 212 -8.84 -0.06 20.69
CA LYS A 212 -9.34 -1.45 20.77
C LYS A 212 -8.26 -2.44 21.21
N VAL A 213 -7.04 -2.29 20.69
CA VAL A 213 -5.90 -3.14 21.06
C VAL A 213 -5.49 -2.87 22.52
N ILE A 214 -5.43 -1.61 22.94
CA ILE A 214 -5.11 -1.21 24.33
C ILE A 214 -6.18 -1.71 25.32
N ASP A 215 -7.46 -1.70 24.96
CA ASP A 215 -8.57 -2.15 25.80
C ASP A 215 -8.63 -3.70 25.88
N ALA A 216 -8.24 -4.38 24.83
CA ALA A 216 -8.31 -5.85 24.73
C ALA A 216 -7.16 -6.58 25.44
N ASP A 217 -6.00 -5.94 25.63
CA ASP A 217 -4.80 -6.58 26.17
C ASP A 217 -4.10 -5.71 27.23
N ALA A 218 -4.23 -6.13 28.50
CA ALA A 218 -3.64 -5.43 29.64
C ALA A 218 -2.09 -5.38 29.60
N ALA A 219 -1.43 -6.38 28.99
CA ALA A 219 0.02 -6.38 28.83
C ALA A 219 0.42 -5.34 27.79
N TYR A 220 -0.31 -5.22 26.70
CA TYR A 220 -0.08 -4.20 25.68
C TYR A 220 -0.33 -2.78 26.23
N LYS A 221 -1.41 -2.59 27.00
CA LYS A 221 -1.69 -1.33 27.70
C LYS A 221 -0.52 -0.91 28.60
N LYS A 222 0.02 -1.84 29.36
CA LYS A 222 1.17 -1.58 30.24
C LYS A 222 2.41 -1.16 29.45
N GLN A 223 2.75 -1.86 28.37
CA GLN A 223 3.89 -1.52 27.51
C GLN A 223 3.69 -0.14 26.86
N PHE A 224 2.47 0.20 26.45
CA PHE A 224 2.13 1.48 25.87
C PHE A 224 2.32 2.61 26.89
N LEU A 225 1.87 2.45 28.14
CA LEU A 225 2.07 3.43 29.23
C LEU A 225 3.55 3.58 29.59
N GLU A 226 4.32 2.50 29.64
CA GLU A 226 5.77 2.53 29.86
C GLU A 226 6.48 3.30 28.73
N PHE A 227 6.09 3.08 27.48
CA PHE A 227 6.62 3.82 26.33
C PHE A 227 6.31 5.34 26.46
N LEU A 228 5.07 5.71 26.74
CA LEU A 228 4.69 7.13 26.92
C LEU A 228 5.46 7.78 28.06
N SER A 229 5.63 7.09 29.18
CA SER A 229 6.40 7.59 30.32
C SER A 229 7.87 7.81 29.99
N SER A 230 8.43 7.00 29.09
CA SER A 230 9.81 7.15 28.62
C SER A 230 10.05 8.37 27.73
N GLN A 231 8.98 9.01 27.25
CA GLN A 231 9.00 10.20 26.39
C GLN A 231 8.73 11.49 27.16
N ASP A 232 8.95 11.53 28.49
CA ASP A 232 8.62 12.65 29.37
C ASP A 232 7.12 13.06 29.38
N ILE A 233 6.25 12.14 28.99
CA ILE A 233 4.80 12.37 28.99
C ILE A 233 4.23 11.71 30.24
N SER A 234 3.87 12.51 31.25
CA SER A 234 3.30 12.04 32.51
C SER A 234 1.83 11.60 32.35
N ILE A 235 1.62 10.46 31.67
CA ILE A 235 0.31 9.82 31.52
C ILE A 235 0.23 8.68 32.54
N LEU A 236 -0.77 8.75 33.44
CA LEU A 236 -1.00 7.74 34.47
C LEU A 236 -1.84 6.56 33.96
N ASP A 237 -2.82 6.84 33.13
CA ASP A 237 -3.72 5.83 32.57
C ASP A 237 -4.33 6.30 31.24
N VAL A 238 -4.77 5.31 30.44
CA VAL A 238 -5.53 5.51 29.20
C VAL A 238 -6.77 4.66 29.28
N SER A 239 -7.94 5.26 29.06
CA SER A 239 -9.22 4.55 29.00
C SER A 239 -9.99 4.98 27.76
N ILE A 240 -10.93 4.12 27.33
CA ILE A 240 -11.79 4.37 26.18
C ILE A 240 -13.18 4.74 26.68
N ASP A 241 -13.66 5.92 26.28
CA ASP A 241 -15.04 6.29 26.50
C ASP A 241 -15.93 5.72 25.37
N LYS A 242 -16.71 4.71 25.72
CA LYS A 242 -17.66 4.05 24.80
C LYS A 242 -19.03 4.73 24.75
N SER A 243 -19.22 5.84 25.46
CA SER A 243 -20.53 6.50 25.65
C SER A 243 -20.95 7.41 24.50
N SER A 244 -20.05 7.73 23.54
CA SER A 244 -20.34 8.60 22.41
C SER A 244 -20.22 7.84 21.07
N ILE A 245 -20.98 8.27 20.05
CA ILE A 245 -20.92 7.73 18.67
C ILE A 245 -19.52 7.82 18.06
N ALA A 246 -18.67 8.72 18.57
CA ALA A 246 -17.24 8.78 18.34
C ALA A 246 -16.52 8.29 19.61
N GLU A 247 -15.87 7.14 19.56
CA GLU A 247 -14.99 6.66 20.64
C GLU A 247 -13.92 7.72 20.92
N LYS A 248 -13.83 8.18 22.18
CA LYS A 248 -12.80 9.14 22.61
C LYS A 248 -11.82 8.45 23.52
N ILE A 249 -10.54 8.67 23.28
CA ILE A 249 -9.49 8.25 24.19
C ILE A 249 -9.37 9.30 25.30
N LEU A 250 -9.60 8.88 26.54
CA LEU A 250 -9.37 9.71 27.71
C LEU A 250 -7.95 9.48 28.24
N ILE A 251 -7.18 10.55 28.28
CA ILE A 251 -5.81 10.54 28.79
C ILE A 251 -5.79 11.32 30.11
N ASN A 252 -5.46 10.65 31.19
CA ASN A 252 -5.30 11.28 32.49
C ASN A 252 -3.83 11.69 32.69
N GLN A 253 -3.57 12.99 32.67
CA GLN A 253 -2.27 13.57 33.00
C GLN A 253 -2.21 13.92 34.49
N GLN A 254 -1.05 13.81 35.09
CA GLN A 254 -0.79 14.42 36.40
C GLN A 254 -0.71 15.94 36.22
N ASP A 255 -1.49 16.71 36.97
CA ASP A 255 -1.29 18.14 37.08
C ASP A 255 0.10 18.38 37.71
N ILE A 256 1.04 18.78 36.88
CA ILE A 256 2.32 19.30 37.35
C ILE A 256 2.00 20.74 37.79
N SER A 257 1.65 20.89 39.05
CA SER A 257 1.60 22.23 39.67
C SER A 257 3.02 22.76 39.75
N PRO A 258 3.26 24.04 39.42
CA PRO A 258 4.58 24.65 39.40
C PRO A 258 5.23 24.73 40.78
#